data_f3c40a00a1d03437ac043176136e3212
#
_entry.id   f3c40a00a1d03437ac043176136e3212
#
_cell.length_a   1.000
_cell.length_b   1.000
_cell.length_c   1.000
_cell.angle_alpha   90.00
_cell.angle_beta   90.00
_cell.angle_gamma   90.00
#
_symmetry.space_group_name_H-M   'P 1'
#
loop_
_entity.id
_entity.type
_entity.pdbx_description
1 polymer ?
#
loop_
_entity_poly.entity_id
_entity_poly.type
_entity_poly.pdbx_seq_one_letter_code
_entity_poly.pdbx_strand_id
1 'polypeptide(L)'
;MRVLVTGVSGYVGAALVPRLHEAGHEVRGFARSSERVAAAGVALDDVVIGDAVSGAGLGRALDGVEAAYYLIHSMEGPVDGFPAAERRAAHRFATAARAAGVRRIVYLGGLIPENGVASRHLASRLAVEEALLEAADEPIALRASIVVGARSRSFRFLVRLIERMPVMALPAWRENRTAPIDGRDTLEYLVRAGTAPADRVGGSWDIGGPDVMTYAAMIARIADALMISRPSVPLGLNLTPVASVVAAAIAGEDPALIAPLMESLEHDLLPRHDDAATAFGIRLHRFDAAVERALRDWELTEEVAAR
;
A
#
# COMPACT_ATOMS: atom_id res chain seq x y z
N MET A 1 -12.62 12.91 17.06
CA MET A 1 -12.34 13.90 15.97
C MET A 1 -12.95 13.42 14.67
N ARG A 2 -13.24 14.37 13.75
CA ARG A 2 -13.68 14.01 12.41
C ARG A 2 -12.47 13.76 11.51
N VAL A 3 -12.42 12.58 10.88
CA VAL A 3 -11.33 12.19 10.00
C VAL A 3 -11.84 11.93 8.58
N LEU A 4 -11.03 12.29 7.58
CA LEU A 4 -11.29 11.94 6.19
C LEU A 4 -10.44 10.75 5.78
N VAL A 5 -11.06 9.73 5.15
CA VAL A 5 -10.34 8.63 4.51
C VAL A 5 -10.56 8.71 3.01
N THR A 6 -9.51 9.05 2.25
CA THR A 6 -9.54 8.94 0.79
C THR A 6 -9.19 7.51 0.36
N GLY A 7 -9.67 7.09 -0.82
CA GLY A 7 -9.46 5.70 -1.25
C GLY A 7 -10.18 4.67 -0.37
N VAL A 8 -11.27 5.08 0.26
CA VAL A 8 -12.05 4.31 1.23
C VAL A 8 -12.61 3.00 0.69
N SER A 9 -12.81 2.87 -0.62
CA SER A 9 -13.22 1.62 -1.28
C SER A 9 -12.07 0.66 -1.58
N GLY A 10 -10.82 1.09 -1.36
CA GLY A 10 -9.62 0.27 -1.54
C GLY A 10 -9.35 -0.63 -0.33
N TYR A 11 -8.40 -1.59 -0.49
CA TYR A 11 -8.07 -2.56 0.56
C TYR A 11 -7.74 -1.91 1.90
N VAL A 12 -6.76 -0.99 1.91
CA VAL A 12 -6.31 -0.36 3.16
C VAL A 12 -7.37 0.57 3.71
N GLY A 13 -7.99 1.42 2.85
CA GLY A 13 -9.00 2.37 3.29
C GLY A 13 -10.23 1.68 3.90
N ALA A 14 -10.74 0.64 3.26
CA ALA A 14 -11.87 -0.13 3.77
C ALA A 14 -11.57 -0.82 5.11
N ALA A 15 -10.33 -1.35 5.27
CA ALA A 15 -9.93 -2.02 6.50
C ALA A 15 -9.57 -1.04 7.64
N LEU A 16 -9.24 0.21 7.31
CA LEU A 16 -8.91 1.24 8.29
C LEU A 16 -10.16 1.81 8.98
N VAL A 17 -11.26 1.97 8.25
CA VAL A 17 -12.49 2.61 8.77
C VAL A 17 -12.99 2.01 10.09
N PRO A 18 -13.22 0.68 10.20
CA PRO A 18 -13.71 0.12 11.45
C PRO A 18 -12.75 0.36 12.63
N ARG A 19 -11.44 0.36 12.38
CA ARG A 19 -10.43 0.64 13.42
C ARG A 19 -10.45 2.11 13.88
N LEU A 20 -10.75 3.04 12.97
CA LEU A 20 -10.92 4.44 13.32
C LEU A 20 -12.20 4.66 14.15
N HIS A 21 -13.29 3.94 13.85
CA HIS A 21 -14.48 3.95 14.69
C HIS A 21 -14.22 3.36 16.09
N GLU A 22 -13.49 2.24 16.17
CA GLU A 22 -13.06 1.65 17.45
C GLU A 22 -12.19 2.62 18.26
N ALA A 23 -11.42 3.47 17.59
CA ALA A 23 -10.64 4.54 18.22
C ALA A 23 -11.48 5.81 18.54
N GLY A 24 -12.79 5.79 18.32
CA GLY A 24 -13.71 6.88 18.67
C GLY A 24 -13.72 8.05 17.68
N HIS A 25 -13.38 7.81 16.40
CA HIS A 25 -13.40 8.83 15.35
C HIS A 25 -14.70 8.77 14.52
N GLU A 26 -15.16 9.94 14.09
CA GLU A 26 -16.18 10.09 13.05
C GLU A 26 -15.48 10.01 11.69
N VAL A 27 -15.87 9.08 10.83
CA VAL A 27 -15.17 8.79 9.58
C VAL A 27 -15.97 9.23 8.36
N ARG A 28 -15.46 10.25 7.65
CA ARG A 28 -15.93 10.64 6.33
C ARG A 28 -15.13 9.92 5.26
N GLY A 29 -15.82 9.31 4.29
CA GLY A 29 -15.21 8.70 3.11
C GLY A 29 -15.13 9.66 1.93
N PHE A 30 -14.06 9.58 1.13
CA PHE A 30 -13.97 10.23 -0.18
C PHE A 30 -13.68 9.19 -1.26
N ALA A 31 -14.55 9.11 -2.26
CA ALA A 31 -14.47 8.12 -3.33
C ALA A 31 -15.05 8.66 -4.64
N ARG A 32 -14.68 8.01 -5.77
CA ARG A 32 -15.18 8.36 -7.12
C ARG A 32 -16.57 7.79 -7.42
N SER A 33 -16.99 6.73 -6.70
CA SER A 33 -18.22 5.99 -6.99
C SER A 33 -18.87 5.49 -5.71
N SER A 34 -20.17 5.78 -5.57
CA SER A 34 -21.02 5.27 -4.49
C SER A 34 -21.16 3.75 -4.55
N GLU A 35 -21.23 3.18 -5.77
CA GLU A 35 -21.34 1.75 -5.98
C GLU A 35 -20.11 1.01 -5.46
N ARG A 36 -18.90 1.56 -5.69
CA ARG A 36 -17.65 0.98 -5.17
C ARG A 36 -17.58 1.06 -3.64
N VAL A 37 -18.10 2.13 -3.03
CA VAL A 37 -18.18 2.24 -1.57
C VAL A 37 -19.16 1.22 -1.02
N ALA A 38 -20.34 1.08 -1.61
CA ALA A 38 -21.32 0.08 -1.22
C ALA A 38 -20.77 -1.35 -1.37
N ALA A 39 -20.11 -1.65 -2.48
CA ALA A 39 -19.47 -2.96 -2.72
C ALA A 39 -18.34 -3.27 -1.74
N ALA A 40 -17.65 -2.24 -1.21
CA ALA A 40 -16.65 -2.42 -0.17
C ALA A 40 -17.23 -2.78 1.20
N GLY A 41 -18.55 -2.60 1.40
CA GLY A 41 -19.24 -2.95 2.64
C GLY A 41 -18.80 -2.15 3.86
N VAL A 42 -18.33 -0.91 3.65
CA VAL A 42 -17.74 -0.08 4.71
C VAL A 42 -18.82 0.82 5.31
N ALA A 43 -19.02 0.74 6.62
CA ALA A 43 -19.88 1.66 7.35
C ALA A 43 -19.15 3.01 7.53
N LEU A 44 -19.72 4.07 7.00
CA LEU A 44 -19.18 5.43 7.07
C LEU A 44 -20.22 6.36 7.69
N ASP A 45 -19.78 7.35 8.46
CA ASP A 45 -20.68 8.38 9.01
C ASP A 45 -21.13 9.38 7.94
N ASP A 46 -20.26 9.63 6.95
CA ASP A 46 -20.53 10.50 5.81
C ASP A 46 -19.71 10.08 4.59
N VAL A 47 -20.21 10.32 3.39
CA VAL A 47 -19.54 10.01 2.12
C VAL A 47 -19.64 11.19 1.17
N VAL A 48 -18.48 11.62 0.69
CA VAL A 48 -18.41 12.62 -0.39
C VAL A 48 -17.93 11.93 -1.68
N ILE A 49 -18.79 11.97 -2.68
CA ILE A 49 -18.43 11.52 -4.02
C ILE A 49 -17.73 12.65 -4.76
N GLY A 50 -16.55 12.37 -5.30
CA GLY A 50 -15.70 13.34 -5.97
C GLY A 50 -14.49 12.71 -6.63
N ASP A 51 -13.64 13.53 -7.22
CA ASP A 51 -12.42 13.06 -7.91
C ASP A 51 -11.24 13.97 -7.56
N ALA A 52 -10.20 13.38 -6.96
CA ALA A 52 -9.00 14.10 -6.57
C ALA A 52 -8.20 14.64 -7.77
N VAL A 53 -8.26 14.00 -8.94
CA VAL A 53 -7.54 14.44 -10.15
C VAL A 53 -8.15 15.73 -10.72
N SER A 54 -9.47 15.84 -10.72
CA SER A 54 -10.18 17.08 -11.12
C SER A 54 -10.31 18.08 -9.96
N GLY A 55 -10.20 17.60 -8.70
CA GLY A 55 -10.45 18.39 -7.50
C GLY A 55 -11.92 18.48 -7.10
N ALA A 56 -12.81 17.87 -7.88
CA ALA A 56 -14.24 17.90 -7.60
C ALA A 56 -14.57 17.25 -6.25
N GLY A 57 -15.29 17.98 -5.40
CA GLY A 57 -15.73 17.51 -4.08
C GLY A 57 -14.70 17.62 -2.96
N LEU A 58 -13.43 17.94 -3.23
CA LEU A 58 -12.38 17.99 -2.19
C LEU A 58 -12.69 19.01 -1.09
N GLY A 59 -13.13 20.22 -1.43
CA GLY A 59 -13.48 21.25 -0.43
C GLY A 59 -14.57 20.76 0.52
N ARG A 60 -15.63 20.13 -0.01
CA ARG A 60 -16.71 19.56 0.81
C ARG A 60 -16.21 18.37 1.66
N ALA A 61 -15.35 17.53 1.08
CA ALA A 61 -14.81 16.38 1.79
C ALA A 61 -13.94 16.77 2.99
N LEU A 62 -13.19 17.88 2.88
CA LEU A 62 -12.23 18.35 3.89
C LEU A 62 -12.85 19.34 4.88
N ASP A 63 -14.08 19.81 4.64
CA ASP A 63 -14.76 20.76 5.52
C ASP A 63 -14.98 20.17 6.93
N GLY A 64 -14.44 20.86 7.96
CA GLY A 64 -14.50 20.46 9.35
C GLY A 64 -13.71 19.19 9.70
N VAL A 65 -12.78 18.76 8.82
CA VAL A 65 -11.89 17.59 9.06
C VAL A 65 -10.65 18.04 9.83
N GLU A 66 -10.31 17.31 10.90
CA GLU A 66 -9.12 17.55 11.71
C GLU A 66 -7.90 16.79 11.20
N ALA A 67 -8.12 15.51 10.75
CA ALA A 67 -7.07 14.67 10.20
C ALA A 67 -7.54 13.99 8.90
N ALA A 68 -6.66 13.87 7.92
CA ALA A 68 -6.98 13.27 6.64
C ALA A 68 -5.98 12.17 6.27
N TYR A 69 -6.51 11.00 5.89
CA TYR A 69 -5.74 9.87 5.38
C TYR A 69 -5.74 9.89 3.86
N TYR A 70 -4.57 10.13 3.26
CA TYR A 70 -4.39 10.08 1.82
C TYR A 70 -3.95 8.69 1.40
N LEU A 71 -4.94 7.86 1.00
CA LEU A 71 -4.75 6.47 0.59
C LEU A 71 -5.09 6.25 -0.89
N ILE A 72 -5.20 7.33 -1.67
CA ILE A 72 -5.42 7.22 -3.11
C ILE A 72 -4.17 6.66 -3.75
N HIS A 73 -4.35 5.57 -4.47
CA HIS A 73 -3.35 4.95 -5.31
C HIS A 73 -3.98 4.68 -6.67
N SER A 74 -3.76 5.61 -7.60
CA SER A 74 -4.33 5.50 -8.94
C SER A 74 -3.40 4.65 -9.81
N MET A 75 -3.62 3.33 -9.84
CA MET A 75 -2.96 2.44 -10.80
C MET A 75 -3.92 2.12 -11.98
N GLU A 76 -4.98 2.88 -12.15
CA GLU A 76 -5.97 2.71 -13.22
C GLU A 76 -5.79 3.80 -14.26
N GLY A 77 -5.39 3.46 -15.49
CA GLY A 77 -5.24 4.39 -16.61
C GLY A 77 -4.02 4.10 -17.51
N PRO A 78 -3.83 4.82 -18.62
CA PRO A 78 -2.68 4.64 -19.49
C PRO A 78 -1.37 4.88 -18.74
N VAL A 79 -0.39 3.98 -18.92
CA VAL A 79 0.91 3.97 -18.21
C VAL A 79 1.65 5.30 -18.25
N ASP A 80 1.58 6.01 -19.40
CA ASP A 80 2.28 7.28 -19.60
C ASP A 80 1.63 8.48 -18.91
N GLY A 81 0.34 8.41 -18.56
CA GLY A 81 -0.42 9.48 -17.87
C GLY A 81 -0.43 9.37 -16.34
N PHE A 82 -0.05 8.23 -15.83
CA PHE A 82 -0.19 7.84 -14.43
C PHE A 82 0.57 8.75 -13.43
N PRO A 83 1.89 9.01 -13.57
CA PRO A 83 2.61 9.86 -12.59
C PRO A 83 2.11 11.30 -12.58
N ALA A 84 1.68 11.82 -13.74
CA ALA A 84 1.14 13.18 -13.84
C ALA A 84 -0.24 13.29 -13.17
N ALA A 85 -1.09 12.27 -13.28
CA ALA A 85 -2.40 12.24 -12.63
C ALA A 85 -2.26 12.12 -11.10
N GLU A 86 -1.36 11.27 -10.59
CA GLU A 86 -1.07 11.16 -9.16
C GLU A 86 -0.58 12.49 -8.58
N ARG A 87 0.40 13.13 -9.21
CA ARG A 87 0.88 14.45 -8.77
C ARG A 87 -0.22 15.50 -8.76
N ARG A 88 -1.05 15.58 -9.81
CA ARG A 88 -2.18 16.53 -9.84
C ARG A 88 -3.16 16.26 -8.71
N ALA A 89 -3.51 15.01 -8.45
CA ALA A 89 -4.41 14.63 -7.37
C ALA A 89 -3.84 15.02 -6.01
N ALA A 90 -2.56 14.73 -5.74
CA ALA A 90 -1.87 15.09 -4.51
C ALA A 90 -1.80 16.61 -4.30
N HIS A 91 -1.40 17.38 -5.32
CA HIS A 91 -1.34 18.84 -5.22
C HIS A 91 -2.72 19.47 -5.00
N ARG A 92 -3.77 19.00 -5.67
CA ARG A 92 -5.13 19.50 -5.46
C ARG A 92 -5.65 19.15 -4.06
N PHE A 93 -5.39 17.94 -3.61
CA PHE A 93 -5.73 17.54 -2.26
C PHE A 93 -4.96 18.38 -1.22
N ALA A 94 -3.66 18.55 -1.36
CA ALA A 94 -2.80 19.36 -0.51
C ALA A 94 -3.29 20.82 -0.42
N THR A 95 -3.62 21.42 -1.56
CA THR A 95 -4.17 22.79 -1.61
C THR A 95 -5.52 22.88 -0.89
N ALA A 96 -6.41 21.92 -1.13
CA ALA A 96 -7.73 21.91 -0.49
C ALA A 96 -7.64 21.64 1.02
N ALA A 97 -6.74 20.74 1.46
CA ALA A 97 -6.52 20.45 2.87
C ALA A 97 -5.98 21.65 3.64
N ARG A 98 -5.00 22.36 3.04
CA ARG A 98 -4.49 23.62 3.61
C ARG A 98 -5.58 24.69 3.71
N ALA A 99 -6.39 24.87 2.66
CA ALA A 99 -7.48 25.83 2.64
C ALA A 99 -8.58 25.50 3.67
N ALA A 100 -8.81 24.23 3.96
CA ALA A 100 -9.76 23.76 4.97
C ALA A 100 -9.20 23.76 6.40
N GLY A 101 -7.91 24.06 6.60
CA GLY A 101 -7.26 24.06 7.90
C GLY A 101 -7.06 22.66 8.50
N VAL A 102 -6.91 21.63 7.64
CA VAL A 102 -6.63 20.27 8.10
C VAL A 102 -5.27 20.25 8.80
N ARG A 103 -5.27 19.91 10.09
CA ARG A 103 -4.07 19.95 10.91
C ARG A 103 -3.12 18.80 10.62
N ARG A 104 -3.68 17.60 10.37
CA ARG A 104 -2.88 16.37 10.18
C ARG A 104 -3.20 15.69 8.86
N ILE A 105 -2.15 15.31 8.14
CA ILE A 105 -2.26 14.46 6.96
C ILE A 105 -1.43 13.21 7.19
N VAL A 106 -2.06 12.04 7.04
CA VAL A 106 -1.40 10.73 7.08
C VAL A 106 -1.38 10.15 5.67
N TYR A 107 -0.20 9.90 5.17
CA TYR A 107 0.03 9.29 3.85
C TYR A 107 0.61 7.89 3.97
N LEU A 108 0.14 6.97 3.13
CA LEU A 108 0.73 5.64 2.97
C LEU A 108 1.41 5.54 1.61
N GLY A 109 2.73 5.55 1.63
CA GLY A 109 3.62 5.40 0.47
C GLY A 109 4.31 4.05 0.42
N GLY A 110 5.35 3.95 -0.42
CA GLY A 110 6.24 2.79 -0.51
C GLY A 110 7.65 3.14 -0.06
N LEU A 111 8.43 2.13 0.33
CA LEU A 111 9.85 2.28 0.64
C LEU A 111 10.63 2.84 -0.55
N ILE A 112 11.64 3.62 -0.24
CA ILE A 112 12.54 4.22 -1.23
C ILE A 112 13.90 3.51 -1.10
N PRO A 113 14.48 3.00 -2.20
CA PRO A 113 15.80 2.37 -2.16
C PRO A 113 16.87 3.34 -1.61
N GLU A 114 17.87 2.81 -0.92
CA GLU A 114 18.95 3.60 -0.33
C GLU A 114 19.75 4.39 -1.37
N ASN A 115 19.93 3.83 -2.56
CA ASN A 115 20.65 4.44 -3.68
C ASN A 115 19.81 5.43 -4.51
N GLY A 116 18.66 5.86 -4.00
CA GLY A 116 17.76 6.80 -4.65
C GLY A 116 16.65 6.15 -5.45
N VAL A 117 15.85 6.97 -6.13
CA VAL A 117 14.63 6.52 -6.80
C VAL A 117 14.97 5.95 -8.17
N ALA A 118 14.90 4.63 -8.29
CA ALA A 118 15.24 3.93 -9.53
C ALA A 118 14.05 3.67 -10.45
N SER A 119 12.80 3.59 -9.93
CA SER A 119 11.62 3.36 -10.75
C SER A 119 10.71 4.59 -10.85
N ARG A 120 10.02 4.74 -12.00
CA ARG A 120 9.03 5.81 -12.20
C ARG A 120 7.91 5.77 -11.15
N HIS A 121 7.56 4.57 -10.72
CA HIS A 121 6.54 4.35 -9.71
C HIS A 121 6.98 4.93 -8.35
N LEU A 122 8.18 4.60 -7.88
CA LEU A 122 8.73 5.12 -6.62
C LEU A 122 8.94 6.64 -6.68
N ALA A 123 9.38 7.17 -7.85
CA ALA A 123 9.48 8.63 -8.07
C ALA A 123 8.12 9.33 -7.92
N SER A 124 7.06 8.74 -8.49
CA SER A 124 5.71 9.28 -8.36
C SER A 124 5.25 9.28 -6.89
N ARG A 125 5.53 8.20 -6.16
CA ARG A 125 5.16 8.08 -4.73
C ARG A 125 5.88 9.12 -3.87
N LEU A 126 7.17 9.34 -4.14
CA LEU A 126 7.95 10.37 -3.43
C LEU A 126 7.40 11.78 -3.72
N ALA A 127 7.11 12.10 -4.96
CA ALA A 127 6.53 13.40 -5.32
C ALA A 127 5.14 13.64 -4.68
N VAL A 128 4.33 12.59 -4.50
CA VAL A 128 3.07 12.66 -3.73
C VAL A 128 3.37 12.95 -2.26
N GLU A 129 4.31 12.23 -1.67
CA GLU A 129 4.74 12.42 -0.28
C GLU A 129 5.18 13.85 -0.01
N GLU A 130 6.09 14.39 -0.82
CA GLU A 130 6.61 15.76 -0.70
C GLU A 130 5.46 16.78 -0.71
N ALA A 131 4.53 16.67 -1.65
CA ALA A 131 3.38 17.57 -1.73
C ALA A 131 2.47 17.51 -0.50
N LEU A 132 2.32 16.33 0.13
CA LEU A 132 1.48 16.14 1.30
C LEU A 132 2.17 16.58 2.59
N LEU A 133 3.50 16.36 2.70
CA LEU A 133 4.28 16.81 3.85
C LEU A 133 4.28 18.33 4.01
N GLU A 134 4.17 19.08 2.92
CA GLU A 134 4.07 20.54 2.94
C GLU A 134 2.66 21.05 3.23
N ALA A 135 1.64 20.19 3.27
CA ALA A 135 0.24 20.61 3.23
C ALA A 135 -0.44 20.77 4.59
N ALA A 136 0.18 20.34 5.67
CA ALA A 136 -0.38 20.38 7.03
C ALA A 136 0.70 20.66 8.06
N ASP A 137 0.29 21.08 9.28
CA ASP A 137 1.21 21.34 10.38
C ASP A 137 1.80 20.06 10.96
N GLU A 138 1.03 18.96 10.90
CA GLU A 138 1.40 17.66 11.45
C GLU A 138 1.38 16.57 10.36
N PRO A 139 2.26 16.64 9.36
CA PRO A 139 2.27 15.67 8.28
C PRO A 139 3.01 14.40 8.69
N ILE A 140 2.49 13.23 8.30
CA ILE A 140 3.08 11.92 8.55
C ILE A 140 3.03 11.10 7.27
N ALA A 141 4.18 10.62 6.82
CA ALA A 141 4.28 9.68 5.71
C ALA A 141 4.80 8.33 6.21
N LEU A 142 4.02 7.28 5.98
CA LEU A 142 4.41 5.90 6.24
C LEU A 142 4.82 5.25 4.92
N ARG A 143 6.09 4.91 4.76
CA ARG A 143 6.63 4.23 3.59
C ARG A 143 6.65 2.74 3.86
N ALA A 144 5.63 2.03 3.39
CA ALA A 144 5.46 0.62 3.66
C ALA A 144 6.24 -0.26 2.69
N SER A 145 6.79 -1.36 3.20
CA SER A 145 7.20 -2.52 2.42
C SER A 145 5.99 -3.26 1.83
N ILE A 146 6.20 -4.42 1.21
CA ILE A 146 5.12 -5.25 0.67
C ILE A 146 4.15 -5.61 1.79
N VAL A 147 2.90 -5.15 1.66
CA VAL A 147 1.85 -5.44 2.64
C VAL A 147 1.26 -6.82 2.38
N VAL A 148 1.38 -7.70 3.36
CA VAL A 148 0.82 -9.07 3.34
C VAL A 148 -0.62 -9.05 3.85
N GLY A 149 -1.56 -9.46 3.01
CA GLY A 149 -2.98 -9.49 3.38
C GLY A 149 -3.87 -10.04 2.27
N ALA A 150 -5.00 -10.62 2.63
CA ALA A 150 -5.93 -11.32 1.73
C ALA A 150 -6.41 -10.48 0.53
N ARG A 151 -6.55 -9.17 0.71
CA ARG A 151 -7.00 -8.23 -0.33
C ARG A 151 -5.86 -7.34 -0.85
N SER A 152 -4.61 -7.55 -0.42
CA SER A 152 -3.44 -6.85 -0.94
C SER A 152 -3.13 -7.31 -2.36
N ARG A 153 -3.14 -6.40 -3.33
CA ARG A 153 -2.89 -6.73 -4.74
C ARG A 153 -1.51 -7.37 -4.94
N SER A 154 -0.48 -6.82 -4.30
CA SER A 154 0.89 -7.36 -4.42
C SER A 154 1.00 -8.77 -3.85
N PHE A 155 0.37 -9.04 -2.71
CA PHE A 155 0.36 -10.38 -2.11
C PHE A 155 -0.45 -11.35 -2.96
N ARG A 156 -1.64 -10.96 -3.41
CA ARG A 156 -2.48 -11.79 -4.30
C ARG A 156 -1.78 -12.13 -5.61
N PHE A 157 -1.11 -11.16 -6.20
CA PHE A 157 -0.31 -11.37 -7.40
C PHE A 157 0.75 -12.46 -7.18
N LEU A 158 1.52 -12.38 -6.09
CA LEU A 158 2.54 -13.38 -5.76
C LEU A 158 1.93 -14.76 -5.55
N VAL A 159 0.84 -14.86 -4.79
CA VAL A 159 0.14 -16.14 -4.56
C VAL A 159 -0.36 -16.72 -5.88
N ARG A 160 -1.05 -15.95 -6.73
CA ARG A 160 -1.54 -16.44 -8.03
C ARG A 160 -0.42 -16.85 -8.98
N LEU A 161 0.72 -16.16 -8.92
CA LEU A 161 1.90 -16.53 -9.69
C LEU A 161 2.44 -17.90 -9.23
N ILE A 162 2.57 -18.13 -7.91
CA ILE A 162 3.03 -19.39 -7.33
C ILE A 162 2.06 -20.53 -7.67
N GLU A 163 0.76 -20.31 -7.56
CA GLU A 163 -0.25 -21.31 -7.87
C GLU A 163 -0.19 -21.78 -9.32
N ARG A 164 -0.03 -20.82 -10.27
CA ARG A 164 -0.22 -21.07 -11.70
C ARG A 164 1.07 -21.44 -12.44
N MET A 165 2.25 -21.10 -11.90
CA MET A 165 3.52 -21.45 -12.52
C MET A 165 4.01 -22.82 -12.03
N PRO A 166 4.24 -23.80 -12.91
CA PRO A 166 4.81 -25.09 -12.50
C PRO A 166 6.28 -24.99 -12.10
N VAL A 167 7.00 -24.02 -12.62
CA VAL A 167 8.40 -23.70 -12.34
C VAL A 167 8.54 -22.19 -12.17
N MET A 168 9.17 -21.77 -11.08
CA MET A 168 9.42 -20.34 -10.80
C MET A 168 10.72 -19.90 -11.48
N ALA A 169 10.61 -19.28 -12.65
CA ALA A 169 11.75 -18.65 -13.33
C ALA A 169 12.00 -17.26 -12.70
N LEU A 170 12.99 -17.18 -11.81
CA LEU A 170 13.27 -15.96 -11.05
C LEU A 170 14.47 -15.20 -11.62
N PRO A 171 14.28 -13.96 -12.12
CA PRO A 171 15.38 -13.09 -12.58
C PRO A 171 16.36 -12.71 -11.45
N ALA A 172 17.40 -11.95 -11.80
CA ALA A 172 18.47 -11.58 -10.87
C ALA A 172 17.98 -10.85 -9.62
N TRP A 173 16.87 -10.09 -9.69
CA TRP A 173 16.26 -9.41 -8.55
C TRP A 173 15.84 -10.34 -7.40
N ARG A 174 15.77 -11.65 -7.63
CA ARG A 174 15.47 -12.65 -6.59
C ARG A 174 16.37 -12.57 -5.35
N GLU A 175 17.61 -12.09 -5.52
CA GLU A 175 18.58 -11.91 -4.44
C GLU A 175 18.39 -10.60 -3.66
N ASN A 176 17.66 -9.65 -4.21
CA ASN A 176 17.35 -8.41 -3.51
C ASN A 176 16.45 -8.66 -2.30
N ARG A 177 16.59 -7.81 -1.29
CA ARG A 177 15.99 -8.00 0.01
C ARG A 177 14.78 -7.09 0.21
N THR A 178 13.86 -7.59 1.02
CA THR A 178 12.65 -6.88 1.45
C THR A 178 12.32 -7.24 2.90
N ALA A 179 11.48 -6.44 3.54
CA ALA A 179 10.95 -6.66 4.89
C ALA A 179 9.41 -6.62 4.85
N PRO A 180 8.72 -7.67 4.33
CA PRO A 180 7.27 -7.66 4.15
C PRO A 180 6.55 -7.41 5.47
N ILE A 181 5.52 -6.57 5.44
CA ILE A 181 4.78 -6.15 6.64
C ILE A 181 3.37 -6.75 6.67
N ASP A 182 2.91 -7.22 7.82
CA ASP A 182 1.52 -7.65 8.03
C ASP A 182 0.54 -6.49 7.80
N GLY A 183 -0.55 -6.73 7.10
CA GLY A 183 -1.61 -5.73 6.89
C GLY A 183 -2.20 -5.20 8.19
N ARG A 184 -2.24 -6.01 9.26
CA ARG A 184 -2.68 -5.56 10.60
C ARG A 184 -1.73 -4.52 11.18
N ASP A 185 -0.42 -4.73 11.03
CA ASP A 185 0.60 -3.82 11.53
C ASP A 185 0.55 -2.50 10.75
N THR A 186 0.37 -2.59 9.42
CA THR A 186 0.17 -1.40 8.58
C THR A 186 -1.04 -0.58 9.02
N LEU A 187 -2.15 -1.25 9.35
CA LEU A 187 -3.36 -0.57 9.85
C LEU A 187 -3.14 0.02 11.24
N GLU A 188 -2.42 -0.67 12.12
CA GLU A 188 -2.07 -0.16 13.44
C GLU A 188 -1.18 1.11 13.33
N TYR A 189 -0.19 1.10 12.42
CA TYR A 189 0.60 2.30 12.12
C TYR A 189 -0.29 3.46 11.66
N LEU A 190 -1.23 3.21 10.77
CA LEU A 190 -2.16 4.25 10.30
C LEU A 190 -3.02 4.82 11.43
N VAL A 191 -3.60 3.97 12.30
CA VAL A 191 -4.38 4.43 13.45
C VAL A 191 -3.52 5.27 14.39
N ARG A 192 -2.32 4.78 14.74
CA ARG A 192 -1.39 5.51 15.61
C ARG A 192 -0.92 6.82 14.99
N ALA A 193 -0.63 6.84 13.69
CA ALA A 193 -0.29 8.07 12.98
C ALA A 193 -1.40 9.13 13.05
N GLY A 194 -2.66 8.72 13.08
CA GLY A 194 -3.77 9.66 13.25
C GLY A 194 -3.89 10.28 14.63
N THR A 195 -3.36 9.64 15.68
CA THR A 195 -3.65 9.98 17.07
C THR A 195 -2.42 10.30 17.93
N ALA A 196 -1.23 9.78 17.58
CA ALA A 196 -0.01 10.02 18.34
C ALA A 196 0.42 11.50 18.33
N PRO A 197 1.12 11.99 19.35
CA PRO A 197 1.67 13.35 19.37
C PRO A 197 2.60 13.59 18.18
N ALA A 198 2.45 14.75 17.51
CA ALA A 198 3.16 15.08 16.28
C ALA A 198 4.67 15.24 16.48
N ASP A 199 5.10 15.75 17.64
CA ASP A 199 6.51 15.86 18.04
C ASP A 199 7.21 14.50 18.13
N ARG A 200 6.43 13.43 18.32
CA ARG A 200 6.94 12.07 18.40
C ARG A 200 6.97 11.35 17.04
N VAL A 201 5.97 11.56 16.18
CA VAL A 201 5.76 10.76 14.97
C VAL A 201 5.65 11.58 13.68
N GLY A 202 5.93 12.87 13.71
CA GLY A 202 5.91 13.73 12.52
C GLY A 202 6.98 13.34 11.48
N GLY A 203 6.72 13.65 10.20
CA GLY A 203 7.63 13.38 9.09
C GLY A 203 7.48 12.02 8.45
N SER A 204 8.56 11.51 7.87
CA SER A 204 8.57 10.27 7.09
C SER A 204 9.14 9.10 7.88
N TRP A 205 8.43 7.97 7.85
CA TRP A 205 8.80 6.73 8.54
C TRP A 205 8.79 5.55 7.58
N ASP A 206 9.88 4.81 7.52
CA ASP A 206 9.95 3.56 6.79
C ASP A 206 9.38 2.45 7.69
N ILE A 207 8.35 1.72 7.23
CA ILE A 207 7.70 0.66 7.97
C ILE A 207 7.82 -0.68 7.25
N GLY A 208 8.31 -1.69 7.96
CA GLY A 208 8.48 -3.05 7.48
C GLY A 208 8.18 -4.07 8.56
N GLY A 209 8.09 -5.33 8.18
CA GLY A 209 7.98 -6.43 9.13
C GLY A 209 9.33 -6.74 9.80
N PRO A 210 9.33 -7.61 10.83
CA PRO A 210 10.54 -7.94 11.58
C PRO A 210 11.46 -8.93 10.83
N ASP A 211 10.98 -9.54 9.76
CA ASP A 211 11.72 -10.55 9.00
C ASP A 211 12.26 -9.95 7.70
N VAL A 212 13.57 -9.75 7.62
CA VAL A 212 14.27 -9.38 6.39
C VAL A 212 14.61 -10.64 5.61
N MET A 213 14.27 -10.67 4.31
CA MET A 213 14.52 -11.83 3.46
C MET A 213 14.71 -11.42 2.00
N THR A 214 15.28 -12.31 1.19
CA THR A 214 15.32 -12.13 -0.27
C THR A 214 13.94 -12.36 -0.88
N TYR A 215 13.69 -11.81 -2.08
CA TYR A 215 12.44 -12.11 -2.79
C TYR A 215 12.30 -13.61 -3.11
N ALA A 216 13.41 -14.31 -3.39
CA ALA A 216 13.39 -15.76 -3.56
C ALA A 216 12.93 -16.48 -2.29
N ALA A 217 13.45 -16.10 -1.12
CA ALA A 217 13.05 -16.68 0.16
C ALA A 217 11.59 -16.37 0.49
N MET A 218 11.13 -15.15 0.20
CA MET A 218 9.72 -14.76 0.38
C MET A 218 8.79 -15.63 -0.47
N ILE A 219 9.11 -15.83 -1.74
CA ILE A 219 8.32 -16.68 -2.66
C ILE A 219 8.30 -18.12 -2.18
N ALA A 220 9.45 -18.67 -1.78
CA ALA A 220 9.54 -20.04 -1.26
C ALA A 220 8.68 -20.22 -0.01
N ARG A 221 8.74 -19.32 0.96
CA ARG A 221 7.93 -19.37 2.19
C ARG A 221 6.43 -19.25 1.92
N ILE A 222 6.00 -18.47 0.92
CA ILE A 222 4.60 -18.44 0.49
C ILE A 222 4.20 -19.76 -0.15
N ALA A 223 5.05 -20.35 -0.99
CA ALA A 223 4.80 -21.65 -1.61
C ALA A 223 4.68 -22.76 -0.55
N ASP A 224 5.54 -22.74 0.46
CA ASP A 224 5.48 -23.68 1.60
C ASP A 224 4.16 -23.54 2.38
N ALA A 225 3.72 -22.28 2.65
CA ALA A 225 2.44 -22.02 3.31
C ALA A 225 1.23 -22.49 2.48
N LEU A 226 1.35 -22.46 1.15
CA LEU A 226 0.37 -23.02 0.22
C LEU A 226 0.48 -24.55 0.07
N MET A 227 1.48 -25.19 0.68
CA MET A 227 1.82 -26.61 0.51
C MET A 227 2.08 -26.99 -0.96
N ILE A 228 2.61 -26.06 -1.75
CA ILE A 228 2.91 -26.22 -3.16
C ILE A 228 4.44 -26.31 -3.34
N SER A 229 4.95 -27.47 -3.81
CA SER A 229 6.34 -27.56 -4.25
C SER A 229 6.52 -26.89 -5.61
N ARG A 230 7.36 -25.85 -5.65
CA ARG A 230 7.69 -25.14 -6.90
C ARG A 230 9.21 -25.08 -7.05
N PRO A 231 9.79 -25.84 -7.97
CA PRO A 231 11.21 -25.68 -8.27
C PRO A 231 11.46 -24.27 -8.82
N SER A 232 12.50 -23.61 -8.30
CA SER A 232 12.92 -22.31 -8.79
C SER A 232 14.16 -22.45 -9.69
N VAL A 233 14.12 -21.80 -10.85
CA VAL A 233 15.25 -21.74 -11.79
C VAL A 233 15.76 -20.30 -11.84
N PRO A 234 17.04 -20.08 -11.54
CA PRO A 234 17.65 -18.77 -11.66
C PRO A 234 17.78 -18.35 -13.12
N LEU A 235 17.27 -17.17 -13.46
CA LEU A 235 17.58 -16.53 -14.74
C LEU A 235 18.72 -15.52 -14.53
N GLY A 236 19.80 -15.68 -15.30
CA GLY A 236 21.00 -14.83 -15.19
C GLY A 236 20.85 -13.42 -15.75
N LEU A 237 19.69 -13.06 -16.30
CA LEU A 237 19.41 -11.79 -16.95
C LEU A 237 18.16 -11.15 -16.34
N ASN A 238 18.19 -9.83 -16.20
CA ASN A 238 17.00 -9.03 -15.88
C ASN A 238 16.20 -8.79 -17.17
N LEU A 239 15.26 -9.67 -17.45
CA LEU A 239 14.27 -9.53 -18.52
C LEU A 239 12.96 -8.95 -17.97
N THR A 240 13.06 -8.00 -17.04
CA THR A 240 11.91 -7.46 -16.28
C THR A 240 10.75 -7.01 -17.18
N PRO A 241 10.95 -6.33 -18.33
CA PRO A 241 9.82 -5.93 -19.19
C PRO A 241 9.05 -7.12 -19.79
N VAL A 242 9.76 -8.18 -20.21
CA VAL A 242 9.13 -9.39 -20.76
C VAL A 242 8.54 -10.24 -19.64
N ALA A 243 9.28 -10.39 -18.54
CA ALA A 243 8.83 -11.14 -17.39
C ALA A 243 7.57 -10.53 -16.75
N SER A 244 7.42 -9.21 -16.72
CA SER A 244 6.23 -8.55 -16.18
C SER A 244 4.98 -8.81 -17.01
N VAL A 245 5.06 -8.82 -18.35
CA VAL A 245 3.93 -9.14 -19.23
C VAL A 245 3.49 -10.59 -19.05
N VAL A 246 4.45 -11.51 -19.03
CA VAL A 246 4.17 -12.94 -18.82
C VAL A 246 3.59 -13.19 -17.44
N ALA A 247 4.17 -12.60 -16.40
CA ALA A 247 3.70 -12.75 -15.03
C ALA A 247 2.28 -12.17 -14.86
N ALA A 248 1.99 -11.01 -15.45
CA ALA A 248 0.67 -10.40 -15.45
C ALA A 248 -0.38 -11.29 -16.12
N ALA A 249 -0.06 -11.84 -17.30
CA ALA A 249 -0.94 -12.76 -18.03
C ALA A 249 -1.22 -14.05 -17.21
N ILE A 250 -0.19 -14.61 -16.58
CA ILE A 250 -0.32 -15.81 -15.73
C ILE A 250 -1.16 -15.50 -14.49
N ALA A 251 -0.92 -14.38 -13.83
CA ALA A 251 -1.67 -13.98 -12.64
C ALA A 251 -3.10 -13.53 -12.95
N GLY A 252 -3.40 -13.17 -14.21
CA GLY A 252 -4.68 -12.59 -14.61
C GLY A 252 -4.82 -11.13 -14.18
N GLU A 253 -3.70 -10.40 -14.13
CA GLU A 253 -3.62 -8.99 -13.75
C GLU A 253 -3.26 -8.11 -14.96
N ASP A 254 -3.55 -6.81 -14.85
CA ASP A 254 -3.18 -5.84 -15.88
C ASP A 254 -1.64 -5.65 -15.93
N PRO A 255 -0.97 -5.83 -17.09
CA PRO A 255 0.46 -5.57 -17.24
C PRO A 255 0.87 -4.15 -16.83
N ALA A 256 0.01 -3.16 -17.04
CA ALA A 256 0.25 -1.78 -16.61
C ALA A 256 0.38 -1.62 -15.10
N LEU A 257 -0.24 -2.52 -14.34
CA LEU A 257 -0.15 -2.60 -12.89
C LEU A 257 1.12 -3.34 -12.43
N ILE A 258 1.45 -4.43 -13.13
CA ILE A 258 2.52 -5.34 -12.71
C ILE A 258 3.90 -4.81 -13.07
N ALA A 259 4.07 -4.15 -14.22
CA ALA A 259 5.37 -3.65 -14.65
C ALA A 259 6.04 -2.69 -13.63
N PRO A 260 5.36 -1.67 -13.07
CA PRO A 260 5.95 -0.81 -12.05
C PRO A 260 6.29 -1.54 -10.74
N LEU A 261 5.50 -2.55 -10.38
CA LEU A 261 5.78 -3.38 -9.20
C LEU A 261 7.04 -4.22 -9.42
N MET A 262 7.19 -4.83 -10.60
CA MET A 262 8.36 -5.62 -10.97
C MET A 262 9.64 -4.77 -11.05
N GLU A 263 9.56 -3.54 -11.58
CA GLU A 263 10.69 -2.59 -11.58
C GLU A 263 11.20 -2.30 -10.16
N SER A 264 10.29 -2.24 -9.19
CA SER A 264 10.65 -1.98 -7.79
C SER A 264 11.44 -3.14 -7.15
N LEU A 265 11.32 -4.38 -7.68
CA LEU A 265 12.07 -5.54 -7.18
C LEU A 265 13.57 -5.50 -7.54
N GLU A 266 13.99 -4.66 -8.48
CA GLU A 266 15.39 -4.56 -8.94
C GLU A 266 16.33 -3.98 -7.88
N HIS A 267 15.80 -3.57 -6.73
CA HIS A 267 16.56 -3.00 -5.61
C HIS A 267 16.15 -3.62 -4.28
N ASP A 268 17.06 -3.56 -3.32
CA ASP A 268 16.72 -3.78 -1.92
C ASP A 268 15.68 -2.72 -1.49
N LEU A 269 14.58 -3.18 -0.93
CA LEU A 269 13.53 -2.33 -0.35
C LEU A 269 13.41 -2.63 1.14
N LEU A 270 14.28 -2.01 1.91
CA LEU A 270 14.38 -2.17 3.36
C LEU A 270 14.07 -0.85 4.06
N PRO A 271 13.47 -0.88 5.27
CA PRO A 271 13.43 0.29 6.13
C PRO A 271 14.87 0.79 6.41
N ARG A 272 15.09 2.09 6.26
CA ARG A 272 16.39 2.72 6.53
C ARG A 272 16.71 2.81 8.02
N HIS A 273 15.65 2.80 8.85
CA HIS A 273 15.71 2.80 10.30
C HIS A 273 14.77 1.74 10.84
N ASP A 274 15.08 1.18 12.01
CA ASP A 274 14.31 0.12 12.67
C ASP A 274 13.50 0.61 13.88
N ASP A 275 13.47 1.92 14.09
CA ASP A 275 12.88 2.57 15.25
C ASP A 275 11.37 2.85 15.13
N ALA A 276 10.79 2.73 13.94
CA ALA A 276 9.38 3.01 13.71
C ALA A 276 8.46 2.23 14.65
N ALA A 277 8.69 0.92 14.82
CA ALA A 277 7.87 0.10 15.70
C ALA A 277 7.90 0.59 17.15
N THR A 278 9.06 1.03 17.64
CA THR A 278 9.25 1.59 18.96
C THR A 278 8.60 2.96 19.08
N ALA A 279 8.80 3.84 18.10
CA ALA A 279 8.24 5.18 18.10
C ALA A 279 6.71 5.17 18.13
N PHE A 280 6.09 4.27 17.36
CA PHE A 280 4.65 4.11 17.32
C PHE A 280 4.10 3.16 18.41
N GLY A 281 4.96 2.46 19.16
CA GLY A 281 4.56 1.51 20.21
C GLY A 281 3.87 0.27 19.66
N ILE A 282 4.31 -0.26 18.51
CA ILE A 282 3.70 -1.38 17.78
C ILE A 282 4.54 -2.64 17.98
N ARG A 283 3.88 -3.77 18.19
CA ARG A 283 4.49 -5.09 18.15
C ARG A 283 4.21 -5.73 16.81
N LEU A 284 5.27 -5.93 16.02
CA LEU A 284 5.18 -6.48 14.68
C LEU A 284 4.94 -7.99 14.67
N HIS A 285 4.14 -8.43 13.69
CA HIS A 285 3.90 -9.84 13.42
C HIS A 285 4.97 -10.39 12.47
N ARG A 286 5.35 -11.65 12.70
CA ARG A 286 6.28 -12.36 11.84
C ARG A 286 5.66 -12.71 10.49
N PHE A 287 6.50 -12.82 9.46
CA PHE A 287 6.07 -13.03 8.08
C PHE A 287 5.19 -14.26 7.90
N ASP A 288 5.59 -15.42 8.46
CA ASP A 288 4.83 -16.66 8.29
C ASP A 288 3.42 -16.55 8.88
N ALA A 289 3.29 -15.95 10.07
CA ALA A 289 2.01 -15.69 10.70
C ALA A 289 1.13 -14.71 9.88
N ALA A 290 1.76 -13.74 9.21
CA ALA A 290 1.07 -12.83 8.31
C ALA A 290 0.55 -13.55 7.06
N VAL A 291 1.37 -14.43 6.46
CA VAL A 291 1.01 -15.24 5.28
C VAL A 291 -0.12 -16.20 5.62
N GLU A 292 0.03 -17.01 6.68
CA GLU A 292 -1.01 -17.97 7.09
C GLU A 292 -2.35 -17.29 7.34
N ARG A 293 -2.34 -16.15 8.01
CA ARG A 293 -3.55 -15.37 8.24
C ARG A 293 -4.13 -14.85 6.93
N ALA A 294 -3.31 -14.26 6.08
CA ALA A 294 -3.77 -13.69 4.80
C ALA A 294 -4.39 -14.76 3.90
N LEU A 295 -3.82 -15.96 3.85
CA LEU A 295 -4.37 -17.09 3.11
C LEU A 295 -5.70 -17.57 3.70
N ARG A 296 -5.79 -17.69 5.03
CA ARG A 296 -7.03 -18.07 5.72
C ARG A 296 -8.16 -17.05 5.47
N ASP A 297 -7.85 -15.76 5.60
CA ASP A 297 -8.83 -14.70 5.34
C ASP A 297 -9.26 -14.68 3.85
N TRP A 298 -8.38 -15.08 2.93
CA TRP A 298 -8.71 -15.18 1.51
C TRP A 298 -9.63 -16.35 1.22
N GLU A 299 -9.38 -17.52 1.80
CA GLU A 299 -10.20 -18.72 1.64
C GLU A 299 -11.66 -18.53 2.08
N LEU A 300 -11.95 -17.57 2.95
CA LEU A 300 -13.33 -17.21 3.32
C LEU A 300 -14.11 -16.56 2.16
N THR A 301 -13.45 -16.08 1.11
CA THR A 301 -14.07 -15.33 0.02
C THR A 301 -13.92 -15.99 -1.35
N GLU A 302 -12.84 -16.72 -1.57
CA GLU A 302 -12.59 -17.45 -2.81
C GLU A 302 -11.62 -18.62 -2.57
N GLU A 303 -11.70 -19.64 -3.42
CA GLU A 303 -10.82 -20.81 -3.33
C GLU A 303 -9.36 -20.40 -3.62
N VAL A 304 -8.45 -20.86 -2.75
CA VAL A 304 -7.02 -20.83 -2.96
C VAL A 304 -6.56 -22.23 -3.34
N ALA A 305 -5.96 -22.37 -4.52
CA ALA A 305 -5.53 -23.66 -5.02
C ALA A 305 -4.52 -24.31 -4.06
N ALA A 306 -4.70 -25.56 -3.71
CA ALA A 306 -3.82 -26.35 -2.86
C ALA A 306 -4.07 -26.32 -1.35
N ARG A 307 -5.14 -25.70 -0.87
CA ARG A 307 -5.53 -25.83 0.55
C ARG A 307 -6.83 -26.55 0.70
#